data_a936ea4a47344251009b490677d05512
#
_entry.id   a936ea4a47344251009b490677d05512
#
_cell.length_a   1.000
_cell.length_b   1.000
_cell.length_c   1.000
_cell.angle_alpha   90.00
_cell.angle_beta   90.00
_cell.angle_gamma   90.00
#
_symmetry.space_group_name_H-M   'P 1'
#
loop_
_entity.id
_entity.type
_entity.pdbx_description
1 polymer ?
#
loop_
_entity_poly.entity_id
_entity_poly.type
_entity_poly.pdbx_seq_one_letter_code
_entity_poly.pdbx_strand_id
1 'polypeptide(L)'
;GTALLSFSLSSFGANQLCNVVNGAVLIAQDPQNTKLGKVTNSYDSDSIFNQYGTYGSEYSSNSIWNEYSTFGSEYSQYSPFNAYSSQPPMLIKQGQIIGYLSANKRINNSVAPNLLKALCEDEL
;
A
#
# COMPACT_ATOMS: atom_id res chain seq x y z
N GLY A 1 23.91 -9.85 9.02
CA GLY A 1 23.65 -10.37 8.21
C GLY A 1 22.43 -10.63 8.09
N THR A 2 22.06 -10.17 7.83
CA THR A 2 21.11 -10.30 7.67
C THR A 2 20.58 -11.03 6.76
N ALA A 3 20.31 -12.11 7.14
CA ALA A 3 19.61 -12.92 6.40
C ALA A 3 18.52 -12.25 5.88
N LEU A 4 18.57 -12.03 4.74
CA LEU A 4 17.57 -11.65 4.11
C LEU A 4 16.63 -12.63 3.96
N LEU A 5 15.76 -12.63 4.80
CA LEU A 5 14.65 -13.40 4.67
C LEU A 5 13.78 -12.82 3.66
N SER A 6 13.76 -13.39 2.53
CA SER A 6 12.84 -13.02 1.54
C SER A 6 11.58 -13.75 1.78
N PHE A 7 10.74 -13.21 2.57
CA PHE A 7 9.39 -13.74 2.66
C PHE A 7 8.50 -12.97 1.69
N SER A 8 7.75 -13.68 0.89
CA SER A 8 6.67 -13.07 0.13
C SER A 8 5.58 -12.62 1.09
N LEU A 9 5.03 -11.42 0.90
CA LEU A 9 3.91 -10.97 1.72
C LEU A 9 2.71 -11.89 1.59
N SER A 10 2.56 -12.54 0.45
CA SER A 10 1.45 -13.47 0.23
C SER A 10 1.57 -14.76 1.03
N SER A 11 2.74 -15.05 1.61
CA SER A 11 2.91 -16.26 2.42
C SER A 11 2.51 -16.07 3.89
N PHE A 12 2.19 -14.84 4.30
CA PHE A 12 1.76 -14.58 5.66
C PHE A 12 0.26 -14.83 5.83
N GLY A 13 -0.16 -15.32 6.97
CA GLY A 13 -1.56 -15.32 7.35
C GLY A 13 -2.04 -13.88 7.61
N ALA A 14 -3.36 -13.68 7.71
CA ALA A 14 -3.95 -12.34 7.83
C ALA A 14 -3.37 -11.53 8.99
N ASN A 15 -3.29 -12.11 10.18
CA ASN A 15 -2.78 -11.39 11.35
C ASN A 15 -1.31 -11.05 11.20
N GLN A 16 -0.52 -11.96 10.63
CA GLN A 16 0.90 -11.72 10.41
C GLN A 16 1.11 -10.63 9.38
N LEU A 17 0.34 -10.65 8.30
CA LEU A 17 0.43 -9.62 7.27
C LEU A 17 0.16 -8.24 7.87
N CYS A 18 -0.92 -8.11 8.65
CA CYS A 18 -1.26 -6.84 9.26
C CYS A 18 -0.18 -6.32 10.20
N ASN A 19 0.45 -7.23 10.96
CA ASN A 19 1.55 -6.84 11.85
C ASN A 19 2.79 -6.40 11.07
N VAL A 20 3.10 -7.10 9.98
CA VAL A 20 4.28 -6.79 9.17
C VAL A 20 4.13 -5.41 8.52
N VAL A 21 2.96 -5.10 7.97
CA VAL A 21 2.77 -3.85 7.26
C VAL A 21 2.37 -2.68 8.16
N ASN A 22 2.00 -2.94 9.40
CA ASN A 22 1.59 -1.89 10.33
C ASN A 22 2.71 -0.88 10.52
N GLY A 23 2.44 0.38 10.27
CA GLY A 23 3.43 1.44 10.36
C GLY A 23 4.20 1.70 9.08
N ALA A 24 3.99 0.90 8.03
CA ALA A 24 4.67 1.14 6.76
C ALA A 24 4.11 2.39 6.08
N VAL A 25 4.99 3.17 5.48
CA VAL A 25 4.62 4.35 4.70
C VAL A 25 4.49 3.92 3.25
N LEU A 26 3.42 4.35 2.61
CA LEU A 26 3.16 4.04 1.21
C LEU A 26 3.69 5.18 0.34
N ILE A 27 4.63 4.86 -0.54
CA ILE A 27 5.31 5.84 -1.40
C ILE A 27 5.15 5.43 -2.85
N ALA A 28 4.67 6.35 -3.68
CA ALA A 28 4.53 6.09 -5.12
C ALA A 28 5.91 6.00 -5.79
N GLN A 29 5.98 5.22 -6.85
CA GLN A 29 7.20 5.15 -7.68
C GLN A 29 7.17 6.18 -8.81
N ASP A 30 6.48 7.29 -8.60
CA ASP A 30 6.48 8.41 -9.53
C ASP A 30 7.80 9.20 -9.40
N PRO A 31 8.09 10.14 -10.30
CA PRO A 31 9.34 10.91 -10.22
C PRO A 31 9.53 11.67 -8.92
N GLN A 32 8.45 12.05 -8.24
CA GLN A 32 8.51 12.80 -6.98
C GLN A 32 8.51 11.91 -5.75
N ASN A 33 8.35 10.61 -5.91
CA ASN A 33 8.16 9.68 -4.79
C ASN A 33 7.08 10.17 -3.83
N THR A 34 5.92 10.45 -4.39
CA THR A 34 4.80 11.05 -3.65
C THR A 34 4.35 10.14 -2.50
N LYS A 35 4.20 10.71 -1.31
CA LYS A 35 3.67 9.99 -0.17
C LYS A 35 2.18 9.74 -0.39
N LEU A 36 1.77 8.50 -0.21
CA LEU A 36 0.38 8.07 -0.38
C LEU A 36 -0.28 7.66 0.93
N GLY A 37 0.41 7.90 2.05
CA GLY A 37 -0.13 7.63 3.37
C GLY A 37 0.65 6.60 4.14
N LYS A 38 0.00 6.06 5.16
CA LYS A 38 0.63 5.14 6.08
C LYS A 38 -0.35 4.00 6.38
N VAL A 39 0.16 2.81 6.50
CA VAL A 39 -0.66 1.66 6.91
C VAL A 39 -0.75 1.70 8.42
N THR A 40 -1.85 2.18 8.93
CA THR A 40 -2.05 2.37 10.37
C THR A 40 -3.56 2.41 10.65
N ASN A 41 -3.93 2.57 11.90
CA ASN A 41 -5.34 2.56 12.28
C ASN A 41 -6.12 3.69 11.61
N SER A 42 -7.42 3.51 11.48
CA SER A 42 -8.29 4.43 10.74
C SER A 42 -8.47 5.80 11.39
N TYR A 43 -7.98 6.00 12.61
CA TYR A 43 -8.07 7.28 13.30
C TYR A 43 -6.87 8.18 13.04
N ASP A 44 -5.77 7.63 12.51
CA ASP A 44 -4.57 8.39 12.20
C ASP A 44 -4.82 9.24 10.95
N SER A 45 -4.46 10.52 11.01
CA SER A 45 -4.67 11.44 9.88
C SER A 45 -3.88 11.04 8.63
N ASP A 46 -2.80 10.27 8.79
CA ASP A 46 -1.99 9.80 7.67
C ASP A 46 -2.41 8.43 7.16
N SER A 47 -3.42 7.82 7.80
CA SER A 47 -3.80 6.46 7.45
C SER A 47 -4.48 6.36 6.10
N ILE A 48 -4.09 5.35 5.34
CA ILE A 48 -4.80 5.00 4.10
C ILE A 48 -6.20 4.48 4.38
N PHE A 49 -6.51 4.16 5.65
CA PHE A 49 -7.83 3.67 6.05
C PHE A 49 -8.70 4.75 6.68
N ASN A 50 -8.21 5.99 6.79
CA ASN A 50 -9.01 7.09 7.29
C ASN A 50 -9.79 7.72 6.14
N GLN A 51 -11.05 7.33 6.00
CA GLN A 51 -11.88 7.78 4.88
C GLN A 51 -12.16 9.29 4.89
N TYR A 52 -11.83 9.98 5.97
CA TYR A 52 -11.97 11.43 6.08
C TYR A 52 -10.63 12.16 5.94
N GLY A 53 -9.54 11.43 5.73
CA GLY A 53 -8.20 12.00 5.64
C GLY A 53 -7.70 12.12 4.22
N THR A 54 -6.58 12.81 4.05
CA THR A 54 -5.95 13.05 2.75
C THR A 54 -5.63 11.75 2.01
N TYR A 55 -5.25 10.72 2.74
CA TYR A 55 -4.77 9.48 2.11
C TYR A 55 -5.81 8.36 2.09
N GLY A 56 -6.90 8.53 2.78
CA GLY A 56 -7.94 7.49 2.87
C GLY A 56 -9.25 7.87 2.18
N SER A 57 -9.45 9.14 1.87
CA SER A 57 -10.68 9.61 1.23
C SER A 57 -10.71 9.20 -0.24
N GLU A 58 -11.83 8.68 -0.69
CA GLU A 58 -12.01 8.34 -2.11
C GLU A 58 -12.08 9.56 -3.02
N TYR A 59 -12.07 10.76 -2.45
CA TYR A 59 -12.14 12.01 -3.21
C TYR A 59 -10.82 12.76 -3.25
N SER A 60 -9.80 12.31 -2.51
CA SER A 60 -8.51 13.00 -2.43
C SER A 60 -7.61 12.61 -3.59
N SER A 61 -6.88 13.58 -4.14
CA SER A 61 -5.94 13.32 -5.23
C SER A 61 -4.74 12.46 -4.82
N ASN A 62 -4.44 12.39 -3.52
CA ASN A 62 -3.32 11.60 -3.02
C ASN A 62 -3.75 10.27 -2.42
N SER A 63 -5.02 9.93 -2.58
CA SER A 63 -5.54 8.67 -2.04
C SER A 63 -5.54 7.58 -3.09
N ILE A 64 -5.06 6.39 -2.71
CA ILE A 64 -5.14 5.23 -3.60
C ILE A 64 -6.59 4.77 -3.83
N TRP A 65 -7.52 5.21 -2.98
CA TRP A 65 -8.93 4.82 -3.10
C TRP A 65 -9.71 5.73 -4.06
N ASN A 66 -9.08 6.80 -4.56
CA ASN A 66 -9.71 7.67 -5.54
C ASN A 66 -9.46 7.10 -6.94
N GLU A 67 -10.46 6.43 -7.49
CA GLU A 67 -10.34 5.75 -8.78
C GLU A 67 -10.14 6.70 -9.96
N TYR A 68 -10.31 7.99 -9.74
CA TYR A 68 -10.10 9.00 -10.79
C TYR A 68 -8.75 9.70 -10.69
N SER A 69 -7.94 9.35 -9.69
CA SER A 69 -6.64 9.99 -9.51
C SER A 69 -5.51 9.15 -10.13
N THR A 70 -4.36 9.79 -10.30
CA THR A 70 -3.15 9.10 -10.76
C THR A 70 -2.78 7.93 -9.87
N PHE A 71 -3.08 8.00 -8.58
CA PHE A 71 -2.65 6.99 -7.63
C PHE A 71 -3.74 5.95 -7.30
N GLY A 72 -4.94 6.12 -7.84
CA GLY A 72 -6.04 5.21 -7.58
C GLY A 72 -6.67 4.60 -8.82
N SER A 73 -6.38 5.14 -10.02
CA SER A 73 -6.96 4.63 -11.26
C SER A 73 -6.36 3.28 -11.65
N GLU A 74 -7.19 2.34 -12.04
CA GLU A 74 -6.71 1.04 -12.51
C GLU A 74 -5.92 1.13 -13.82
N TYR A 75 -5.91 2.28 -14.46
CA TYR A 75 -5.18 2.49 -15.71
C TYR A 75 -3.86 3.23 -15.51
N SER A 76 -3.60 3.75 -14.32
CA SER A 76 -2.38 4.51 -14.06
C SER A 76 -1.22 3.59 -13.71
N GLN A 77 -0.05 3.89 -14.27
CA GLN A 77 1.16 3.09 -13.97
C GLN A 77 1.61 3.22 -12.51
N TYR A 78 1.15 4.24 -11.78
CA TYR A 78 1.56 4.46 -10.39
C TYR A 78 0.52 3.99 -9.37
N SER A 79 -0.58 3.41 -9.86
CA SER A 79 -1.67 2.98 -8.98
C SER A 79 -1.48 1.53 -8.55
N PRO A 80 -1.82 1.21 -7.29
CA PRO A 80 -1.80 -0.18 -6.85
C PRO A 80 -2.89 -1.03 -7.50
N PHE A 81 -3.89 -0.40 -8.11
CA PHE A 81 -5.00 -1.11 -8.75
C PHE A 81 -4.73 -1.50 -10.21
N ASN A 82 -3.61 -1.05 -10.78
CA ASN A 82 -3.27 -1.44 -12.15
C ASN A 82 -2.60 -2.81 -12.14
N ALA A 83 -3.33 -3.83 -12.61
CA ALA A 83 -2.86 -5.21 -12.60
C ALA A 83 -1.67 -5.47 -13.54
N TYR A 84 -1.30 -4.50 -14.37
CA TYR A 84 -0.23 -4.65 -15.35
C TYR A 84 0.95 -3.71 -15.08
N SER A 85 0.87 -2.88 -14.05
CA SER A 85 1.93 -1.92 -13.77
C SER A 85 3.15 -2.58 -13.11
N SER A 86 4.33 -2.19 -13.57
CA SER A 86 5.60 -2.58 -12.94
C SER A 86 6.10 -1.54 -11.95
N GLN A 87 5.33 -0.46 -11.71
CA GLN A 87 5.71 0.63 -10.82
C GLN A 87 4.66 0.89 -9.73
N PRO A 88 4.25 -0.16 -9.01
CA PRO A 88 3.26 0.02 -7.94
C PRO A 88 3.88 0.74 -6.75
N PRO A 89 3.05 1.28 -5.85
CA PRO A 89 3.55 1.93 -4.65
C PRO A 89 4.36 0.98 -3.77
N MET A 90 5.38 1.54 -3.13
CA MET A 90 6.26 0.82 -2.21
C MET A 90 5.73 0.92 -0.80
N LEU A 91 5.86 -0.16 -0.04
CA LEU A 91 5.63 -0.16 1.41
C LEU A 91 7.00 -0.04 2.07
N ILE A 92 7.23 1.06 2.77
CA ILE A 92 8.52 1.36 3.39
C ILE A 92 8.36 1.43 4.90
N LYS A 93 9.16 0.64 5.61
CA LYS A 93 9.11 0.59 7.06
C LYS A 93 10.53 0.65 7.59
N GLN A 94 10.76 1.58 8.51
CA GLN A 94 12.10 1.77 9.10
C GLN A 94 13.18 1.99 8.03
N GLY A 95 12.82 2.76 7.01
CA GLY A 95 13.76 3.12 5.94
C GLY A 95 14.01 2.03 4.90
N GLN A 96 13.30 0.91 4.98
CA GLN A 96 13.49 -0.19 4.05
C GLN A 96 12.20 -0.54 3.32
N ILE A 97 12.34 -0.90 2.04
CA ILE A 97 11.21 -1.36 1.25
C ILE A 97 10.91 -2.79 1.70
N ILE A 98 9.75 -2.98 2.32
CA ILE A 98 9.34 -4.31 2.79
C ILE A 98 8.44 -5.02 1.79
N GLY A 99 7.92 -4.29 0.82
CA GLY A 99 7.05 -4.87 -0.19
C GLY A 99 6.38 -3.79 -1.01
N TYR A 100 5.36 -4.20 -1.75
CA TYR A 100 4.64 -3.33 -2.68
C TYR A 100 3.14 -3.53 -2.52
N LEU A 101 2.38 -2.49 -2.79
CA LEU A 101 0.93 -2.59 -2.84
C LEU A 101 0.56 -2.66 -4.31
N SER A 102 0.04 -3.80 -4.75
CA SER A 102 -0.23 -4.00 -6.17
C SER A 102 -1.23 -5.11 -6.44
N ALA A 103 -2.09 -4.86 -7.41
CA ALA A 103 -2.97 -5.88 -7.97
C ALA A 103 -2.24 -6.74 -9.02
N ASN A 104 -0.99 -6.38 -9.38
CA ASN A 104 -0.21 -7.14 -10.35
C ASN A 104 0.45 -8.34 -9.65
N LYS A 105 -0.04 -9.53 -9.96
CA LYS A 105 0.41 -10.76 -9.32
C LYS A 105 1.86 -11.13 -9.67
N ARG A 106 2.46 -10.46 -10.64
CA ARG A 106 3.84 -10.71 -11.04
C ARG A 106 4.84 -9.95 -10.19
N ILE A 107 4.37 -9.00 -9.37
CA ILE A 107 5.26 -8.24 -8.48
C ILE A 107 5.56 -9.09 -7.24
N ASN A 108 6.84 -9.34 -7.00
CA ASN A 108 7.27 -10.09 -5.80
C ASN A 108 7.04 -9.25 -4.55
N ASN A 109 6.71 -9.90 -3.45
CA ASN A 109 6.49 -9.24 -2.16
C ASN A 109 5.39 -8.19 -2.24
N SER A 110 4.31 -8.50 -2.96
CA SER A 110 3.19 -7.57 -3.09
C SER A 110 1.95 -8.09 -2.40
N VAL A 111 1.09 -7.17 -2.03
CA VAL A 111 -0.24 -7.47 -1.53
C VAL A 111 -1.23 -6.59 -2.28
N ALA A 112 -2.36 -7.16 -2.68
CA ALA A 112 -3.37 -6.40 -3.39
C ALA A 112 -4.04 -5.40 -2.44
N PRO A 113 -4.35 -4.19 -2.91
CA PRO A 113 -4.90 -3.15 -2.03
C PRO A 113 -6.25 -3.54 -1.41
N ASN A 114 -7.12 -4.20 -2.16
CA ASN A 114 -8.41 -4.62 -1.62
C ASN A 114 -8.25 -5.70 -0.56
N LEU A 115 -7.28 -6.59 -0.74
CA LEU A 115 -6.99 -7.63 0.24
C LEU A 115 -6.43 -7.01 1.52
N LEU A 116 -5.50 -6.08 1.39
CA LEU A 116 -4.95 -5.37 2.54
C LEU A 116 -6.07 -4.68 3.34
N LYS A 117 -6.96 -3.99 2.64
CA LYS A 117 -8.07 -3.30 3.28
C LYS A 117 -8.97 -4.29 3.99
N ALA A 118 -9.36 -5.36 3.31
CA ALA A 118 -10.28 -6.35 3.87
C ALA A 118 -9.71 -7.03 5.12
N LEU A 119 -8.40 -7.31 5.12
CA LEU A 119 -7.77 -8.02 6.22
C LEU A 119 -7.36 -7.12 7.38
N CYS A 120 -6.98 -5.88 7.09
CA CYS A 120 -6.24 -5.08 8.08
C CYS A 120 -6.92 -3.79 8.55
N GLU A 121 -7.91 -3.24 7.83
CA GLU A 121 -8.41 -1.91 8.19
C GLU A 121 -8.99 -1.84 9.61
N ASP A 122 -9.55 -2.94 10.10
CA ASP A 122 -10.12 -2.98 11.45
C ASP A 122 -9.19 -3.63 12.48
N GLU A 123 -7.99 -4.06 12.05
CA GLU A 123 -7.07 -4.79 12.91
C GLU A 123 -5.87 -3.96 13.40
N LEU A 124 -5.74 -2.72 12.94
CA LEU A 124 -4.56 -1.90 13.25
C LEU A 124 -4.82 -0.86 14.33
#